data_98cf92ed461cd7588c6a1c2f0e2f9467
#
_entry.id   98cf92ed461cd7588c6a1c2f0e2f9467
#
_cell.length_a   1.000
_cell.length_b   1.000
_cell.length_c   1.000
_cell.angle_alpha   90.00
_cell.angle_beta   90.00
_cell.angle_gamma   90.00
#
_symmetry.space_group_name_H-M   'P 1'
#
loop_
_entity.id
_entity.type
_entity.pdbx_description
1 polymer ?
#
loop_
_entity_poly.entity_id
_entity_poly.type
_entity_poly.pdbx_seq_one_letter_code
_entity_poly.pdbx_strand_id
1 'polypeptide(L)'
;FSSVGETKGLDGNYGPLYSYGVKYINKNNPKFFFAENVSGISSANSGGAFKKILDELKHAGRHGYELTSHLYKFEEYGIPQARHRYIIVGIRKDLELKFKIPKPPILNSFKNCKDAITEPPIKSDCANHDFTKQSTNVVERLKHIKPGENAWTADLPENLKLNVKGAKLSMIYKRLDPEKPAYTITGSGGGGTHVYHWIENRALTNRERARLQTFPDDFIFHGSKESVRRQIGMAVPVDGVRIILEAILKTFANVKYETIKSNSGIEQDSLFLLD
;
A
#
# COMPACT_ATOMS: atom_id res chain seq x y z
N PHE A 1 -12.54 -3.76 -3.23
CA PHE A 1 -12.37 -3.21 -1.87
C PHE A 1 -11.73 -1.81 -1.83
N SER A 2 -11.21 -1.30 -2.95
CA SER A 2 -10.62 0.06 -3.00
C SER A 2 -11.70 1.13 -2.87
N SER A 3 -11.47 2.17 -2.07
CA SER A 3 -12.33 3.36 -1.97
C SER A 3 -12.32 4.23 -3.25
N VAL A 4 -11.42 3.94 -4.19
CA VAL A 4 -11.28 4.60 -5.50
C VAL A 4 -11.59 3.57 -6.59
N GLY A 5 -12.84 3.16 -6.70
CA GLY A 5 -13.28 2.19 -7.69
C GLY A 5 -14.72 1.75 -7.46
N GLU A 6 -15.15 0.70 -8.15
CA GLU A 6 -16.45 0.07 -7.90
C GLU A 6 -16.46 -0.50 -6.48
N THR A 7 -17.18 0.12 -5.55
CA THR A 7 -17.27 -0.30 -4.13
C THR A 7 -18.11 -1.57 -3.93
N LYS A 8 -18.07 -2.50 -4.88
CA LYS A 8 -18.88 -3.72 -4.93
C LYS A 8 -18.42 -4.85 -3.99
N GLY A 9 -17.33 -4.65 -3.24
CA GLY A 9 -16.87 -5.65 -2.28
C GLY A 9 -16.62 -7.02 -2.93
N LEU A 10 -17.23 -8.08 -2.40
CA LEU A 10 -17.15 -9.44 -2.94
C LEU A 10 -17.88 -9.63 -4.27
N ASP A 11 -18.86 -8.78 -4.58
CA ASP A 11 -19.68 -8.87 -5.80
C ASP A 11 -19.01 -8.20 -7.02
N GLY A 12 -17.88 -7.54 -6.82
CA GLY A 12 -17.06 -6.97 -7.89
C GLY A 12 -16.20 -8.02 -8.60
N ASN A 13 -15.77 -7.72 -9.83
CA ASN A 13 -14.95 -8.63 -10.67
C ASN A 13 -13.69 -9.14 -9.98
N TYR A 14 -13.12 -8.39 -9.03
CA TYR A 14 -11.91 -8.73 -8.28
C TYR A 14 -12.19 -9.19 -6.85
N GLY A 15 -13.45 -9.11 -6.39
CA GLY A 15 -13.86 -9.52 -5.05
C GLY A 15 -13.52 -10.99 -4.75
N PRO A 16 -13.81 -11.94 -5.66
CA PRO A 16 -13.58 -13.36 -5.44
C PRO A 16 -12.11 -13.80 -5.56
N LEU A 17 -11.17 -12.92 -5.94
CA LEU A 17 -9.77 -13.31 -6.19
C LEU A 17 -9.07 -13.94 -4.98
N TYR A 18 -9.45 -13.57 -3.75
CA TYR A 18 -8.92 -14.22 -2.54
C TYR A 18 -9.15 -15.74 -2.52
N SER A 19 -10.22 -16.22 -3.19
CA SER A 19 -10.54 -17.65 -3.26
C SER A 19 -9.46 -18.47 -3.96
N TYR A 20 -8.70 -17.86 -4.89
CA TYR A 20 -7.54 -18.52 -5.49
C TYR A 20 -6.44 -18.77 -4.47
N GLY A 21 -6.23 -17.79 -3.53
CA GLY A 21 -5.33 -17.98 -2.39
C GLY A 21 -5.78 -19.12 -1.50
N VAL A 22 -7.08 -19.19 -1.15
CA VAL A 22 -7.67 -20.29 -0.39
C VAL A 22 -7.47 -21.63 -1.11
N LYS A 23 -7.75 -21.70 -2.43
CA LYS A 23 -7.51 -22.91 -3.24
C LYS A 23 -6.04 -23.34 -3.23
N TYR A 24 -5.11 -22.38 -3.33
CA TYR A 24 -3.68 -22.66 -3.25
C TYR A 24 -3.28 -23.22 -1.88
N ILE A 25 -3.78 -22.63 -0.79
CA ILE A 25 -3.54 -23.09 0.57
C ILE A 25 -4.09 -24.51 0.76
N ASN A 26 -5.31 -24.78 0.30
CA ASN A 26 -5.93 -26.11 0.36
C ASN A 26 -5.10 -27.17 -0.36
N LYS A 27 -4.55 -26.83 -1.53
CA LYS A 27 -3.76 -27.75 -2.34
C LYS A 27 -2.36 -28.01 -1.75
N ASN A 28 -1.67 -26.93 -1.30
CA ASN A 28 -0.25 -26.98 -0.96
C ASN A 28 0.04 -27.05 0.54
N ASN A 29 -0.94 -26.74 1.37
CA ASN A 29 -0.88 -26.80 2.84
C ASN A 29 0.40 -26.16 3.41
N PRO A 30 0.74 -24.90 3.05
CA PRO A 30 1.98 -24.24 3.44
C PRO A 30 2.08 -24.09 4.97
N LYS A 31 3.30 -24.01 5.51
CA LYS A 31 3.51 -23.80 6.96
C LYS A 31 2.99 -22.44 7.43
N PHE A 32 3.09 -21.44 6.58
CA PHE A 32 2.50 -20.10 6.78
C PHE A 32 2.09 -19.49 5.46
N PHE A 33 1.24 -18.49 5.53
CA PHE A 33 0.95 -17.59 4.42
C PHE A 33 0.91 -16.13 4.89
N PHE A 34 1.11 -15.23 3.94
CA PHE A 34 1.00 -13.79 4.08
C PHE A 34 0.01 -13.28 3.02
N ALA A 35 -1.04 -12.60 3.46
CA ALA A 35 -2.04 -12.02 2.57
C ALA A 35 -2.20 -10.52 2.83
N GLU A 36 -2.22 -9.71 1.77
CA GLU A 36 -2.35 -8.26 1.82
C GLU A 36 -3.67 -7.81 1.22
N ASN A 37 -4.27 -6.79 1.81
CA ASN A 37 -5.42 -6.12 1.25
C ASN A 37 -5.46 -4.62 1.63
N VAL A 38 -6.23 -3.85 0.87
CA VAL A 38 -6.45 -2.42 1.15
C VAL A 38 -7.28 -2.22 2.42
N SER A 39 -7.10 -1.07 3.07
CA SER A 39 -7.83 -0.74 4.32
C SER A 39 -9.36 -0.77 4.16
N GLY A 40 -9.88 -0.46 2.96
CA GLY A 40 -11.33 -0.49 2.68
C GLY A 40 -12.00 -1.88 2.80
N ILE A 41 -11.22 -2.98 2.93
CA ILE A 41 -11.79 -4.32 3.08
C ILE A 41 -12.58 -4.47 4.38
N SER A 42 -12.17 -3.79 5.45
CA SER A 42 -12.82 -3.89 6.76
C SER A 42 -14.22 -3.26 6.81
N SER A 43 -14.50 -2.30 5.92
CA SER A 43 -15.81 -1.65 5.79
C SER A 43 -16.64 -2.20 4.62
N ALA A 44 -16.06 -3.00 3.74
CA ALA A 44 -16.76 -3.57 2.59
C ALA A 44 -17.88 -4.52 3.05
N ASN A 45 -19.07 -4.36 2.46
CA ASN A 45 -20.27 -5.14 2.83
C ASN A 45 -20.54 -5.11 4.35
N SER A 46 -20.43 -3.93 4.97
CA SER A 46 -20.59 -3.75 6.43
C SER A 46 -19.68 -4.65 7.26
N GLY A 47 -18.47 -4.96 6.76
CA GLY A 47 -17.50 -5.86 7.41
C GLY A 47 -17.69 -7.33 7.12
N GLY A 48 -18.80 -7.74 6.51
CA GLY A 48 -19.10 -9.15 6.19
C GLY A 48 -18.09 -9.78 5.25
N ALA A 49 -17.59 -9.01 4.26
CA ALA A 49 -16.58 -9.49 3.33
C ALA A 49 -15.27 -9.89 4.03
N PHE A 50 -14.81 -9.08 4.96
CA PHE A 50 -13.57 -9.35 5.70
C PHE A 50 -13.71 -10.57 6.63
N LYS A 51 -14.83 -10.67 7.35
CA LYS A 51 -15.14 -11.82 8.21
C LYS A 51 -15.15 -13.13 7.41
N LYS A 52 -15.82 -13.15 6.25
CA LYS A 52 -15.86 -14.32 5.36
C LYS A 52 -14.47 -14.73 4.91
N ILE A 53 -13.63 -13.79 4.47
CA ILE A 53 -12.26 -14.08 4.05
C ILE A 53 -11.44 -14.67 5.19
N LEU A 54 -11.54 -14.10 6.40
CA LEU A 54 -10.84 -14.63 7.57
C LEU A 54 -11.31 -16.03 7.94
N ASP A 55 -12.61 -16.29 7.89
CA ASP A 55 -13.16 -17.60 8.18
C ASP A 55 -12.67 -18.67 7.19
N GLU A 56 -12.74 -18.40 5.88
CA GLU A 56 -12.25 -19.31 4.87
C GLU A 56 -10.74 -19.58 4.98
N LEU A 57 -9.93 -18.55 5.29
CA LEU A 57 -8.49 -18.70 5.50
C LEU A 57 -8.18 -19.49 6.78
N LYS A 58 -8.96 -19.30 7.86
CA LYS A 58 -8.82 -20.03 9.14
C LYS A 58 -9.02 -21.52 8.98
N HIS A 59 -9.96 -21.92 8.14
CA HIS A 59 -10.32 -23.33 7.91
C HIS A 59 -9.64 -23.95 6.68
N ALA A 60 -8.82 -23.20 5.94
CA ALA A 60 -8.12 -23.69 4.77
C ALA A 60 -7.06 -24.76 5.13
N GLY A 61 -6.76 -25.64 4.16
CA GLY A 61 -5.79 -26.72 4.33
C GLY A 61 -6.25 -27.84 5.26
N ARG A 62 -5.35 -28.79 5.54
CA ARG A 62 -5.68 -29.99 6.35
C ARG A 62 -5.80 -29.69 7.85
N HIS A 63 -5.05 -28.72 8.34
CA HIS A 63 -4.90 -28.44 9.76
C HIS A 63 -5.55 -27.09 10.18
N GLY A 64 -6.00 -26.30 9.19
CA GLY A 64 -6.40 -24.91 9.43
C GLY A 64 -5.22 -24.02 9.85
N TYR A 65 -5.50 -22.74 10.06
CA TYR A 65 -4.47 -21.72 10.36
C TYR A 65 -4.86 -20.89 11.58
N GLU A 66 -3.88 -20.60 12.42
CA GLU A 66 -3.96 -19.55 13.42
C GLU A 66 -3.69 -18.21 12.71
N LEU A 67 -4.67 -17.32 12.71
CA LEU A 67 -4.61 -16.06 11.99
C LEU A 67 -4.24 -14.91 12.91
N THR A 68 -3.38 -14.02 12.42
CA THR A 68 -3.15 -12.71 12.99
C THR A 68 -3.36 -11.66 11.90
N SER A 69 -4.34 -10.78 12.06
CA SER A 69 -4.62 -9.67 11.14
C SER A 69 -4.29 -8.34 11.80
N HIS A 70 -3.76 -7.37 11.04
CA HIS A 70 -3.41 -6.05 11.53
C HIS A 70 -3.47 -5.02 10.39
N LEU A 71 -3.94 -3.81 10.70
CA LEU A 71 -3.85 -2.68 9.78
C LEU A 71 -2.50 -1.98 10.00
N TYR A 72 -1.55 -2.27 9.13
CA TYR A 72 -0.25 -1.62 9.12
C TYR A 72 -0.35 -0.23 8.51
N LYS A 73 0.14 0.77 9.22
CA LYS A 73 0.44 2.11 8.72
C LYS A 73 1.94 2.16 8.49
N PHE A 74 2.36 1.97 7.26
CA PHE A 74 3.76 1.75 6.95
C PHE A 74 4.66 2.94 7.27
N GLU A 75 4.14 4.15 7.32
CA GLU A 75 4.87 5.33 7.81
C GLU A 75 5.36 5.17 9.26
N GLU A 76 4.61 4.46 10.11
CA GLU A 76 5.01 4.15 11.48
C GLU A 76 6.21 3.18 11.54
N TYR A 77 6.44 2.42 10.46
CA TYR A 77 7.55 1.48 10.31
C TYR A 77 8.75 2.08 9.54
N GLY A 78 8.81 3.40 9.40
CA GLY A 78 9.91 4.09 8.75
C GLY A 78 9.87 4.07 7.23
N ILE A 79 8.72 3.81 6.63
CA ILE A 79 8.52 3.91 5.18
C ILE A 79 8.14 5.35 4.82
N PRO A 80 8.74 5.96 3.77
CA PRO A 80 8.47 7.35 3.39
C PRO A 80 7.15 7.50 2.63
N GLN A 81 6.14 6.75 3.03
CA GLN A 81 4.82 6.71 2.39
C GLN A 81 3.72 6.35 3.40
N ALA A 82 2.68 7.18 3.49
CA ALA A 82 1.45 6.88 4.21
C ALA A 82 0.63 5.87 3.39
N ARG A 83 0.93 4.59 3.61
CA ARG A 83 0.26 3.45 2.98
C ARG A 83 -0.31 2.53 4.04
N HIS A 84 -1.62 2.45 4.09
CA HIS A 84 -2.32 1.62 5.07
C HIS A 84 -2.81 0.33 4.42
N ARG A 85 -2.42 -0.82 5.00
CA ARG A 85 -2.80 -2.14 4.47
C ARG A 85 -3.13 -3.11 5.59
N TYR A 86 -4.21 -3.84 5.41
CA TYR A 86 -4.44 -5.04 6.20
C TYR A 86 -3.49 -6.14 5.76
N ILE A 87 -2.75 -6.67 6.72
CA ILE A 87 -1.93 -7.86 6.54
C ILE A 87 -2.51 -8.97 7.41
N ILE A 88 -2.70 -10.14 6.80
CA ILE A 88 -3.13 -11.35 7.46
C ILE A 88 -1.98 -12.34 7.37
N VAL A 89 -1.46 -12.75 8.51
CA VAL A 89 -0.49 -13.84 8.62
C VAL A 89 -1.20 -15.05 9.19
N GLY A 90 -1.19 -16.16 8.45
CA GLY A 90 -1.69 -17.44 8.92
C GLY A 90 -0.52 -18.40 9.19
N ILE A 91 -0.45 -18.97 10.38
CA ILE A 91 0.48 -20.07 10.70
C ILE A 91 -0.35 -21.33 10.89
N ARG A 92 0.07 -22.44 10.27
CA ARG A 92 -0.63 -23.70 10.31
C ARG A 92 -0.71 -24.23 11.74
N LYS A 93 -1.92 -24.62 12.20
CA LYS A 93 -2.21 -24.90 13.60
C LYS A 93 -1.43 -26.06 14.21
N ASP A 94 -1.07 -27.08 13.42
CA ASP A 94 -0.27 -28.21 13.89
C ASP A 94 1.17 -27.84 14.30
N LEU A 95 1.60 -26.63 14.00
CA LEU A 95 2.90 -26.11 14.40
C LEU A 95 2.89 -25.47 15.79
N GLU A 96 1.70 -25.25 16.39
CA GLU A 96 1.52 -24.66 17.72
C GLU A 96 2.22 -23.29 17.89
N LEU A 97 2.40 -22.55 16.80
CA LEU A 97 3.02 -21.24 16.75
C LEU A 97 1.97 -20.17 16.49
N LYS A 98 2.18 -18.98 17.10
CA LYS A 98 1.34 -17.81 16.86
C LYS A 98 2.20 -16.60 16.48
N PHE A 99 1.92 -16.03 15.31
CA PHE A 99 2.55 -14.79 14.88
C PHE A 99 2.07 -13.63 15.76
N LYS A 100 3.01 -12.79 16.20
CA LYS A 100 2.70 -11.55 16.92
C LYS A 100 3.15 -10.36 16.07
N ILE A 101 2.41 -9.26 16.16
CA ILE A 101 2.67 -8.09 15.33
C ILE A 101 3.94 -7.40 15.84
N PRO A 102 4.98 -7.22 14.98
CA PRO A 102 6.19 -6.54 15.39
C PRO A 102 5.88 -5.09 15.76
N LYS A 103 6.47 -4.61 16.85
CA LYS A 103 6.34 -3.22 17.28
C LYS A 103 7.03 -2.30 16.27
N PRO A 104 6.41 -1.18 15.87
CA PRO A 104 7.08 -0.16 15.08
C PRO A 104 8.34 0.34 15.79
N PRO A 105 9.43 0.67 15.07
CA PRO A 105 10.58 1.31 15.68
C PRO A 105 10.17 2.67 16.27
N ILE A 106 10.87 3.10 17.30
CA ILE A 106 10.71 4.46 17.83
C ILE A 106 11.35 5.42 16.82
N LEU A 107 10.52 6.27 16.21
CA LEU A 107 10.95 7.28 15.25
C LEU A 107 10.84 8.67 15.89
N ASN A 108 11.87 9.49 15.76
CA ASN A 108 11.80 10.91 16.16
C ASN A 108 10.82 11.69 15.28
N SER A 109 10.73 11.30 13.97
CA SER A 109 9.81 11.82 13.00
C SER A 109 9.58 10.76 11.91
N PHE A 110 8.48 10.87 11.16
CA PHE A 110 8.28 10.04 9.97
C PHE A 110 9.30 10.40 8.89
N LYS A 111 9.76 9.39 8.14
CA LYS A 111 10.59 9.64 6.96
C LYS A 111 9.80 10.43 5.93
N ASN A 112 10.32 11.56 5.52
CA ASN A 112 9.71 12.40 4.50
C ASN A 112 10.00 11.89 3.08
N CYS A 113 9.20 12.33 2.11
CA CYS A 113 9.35 11.90 0.72
C CYS A 113 10.52 12.57 -0.01
N LYS A 114 10.94 13.76 0.42
CA LYS A 114 12.07 14.49 -0.17
C LYS A 114 13.36 13.69 0.03
N ASP A 115 13.72 13.38 1.27
CA ASP A 115 14.94 12.64 1.56
C ASP A 115 14.97 11.28 0.85
N ALA A 116 13.84 10.57 0.83
CA ALA A 116 13.74 9.30 0.14
C ALA A 116 13.99 9.40 -1.39
N ILE A 117 13.64 10.51 -1.99
CA ILE A 117 13.84 10.73 -3.44
C ILE A 117 15.22 11.30 -3.74
N THR A 118 15.72 12.20 -2.90
CA THR A 118 16.93 12.97 -3.18
C THR A 118 18.20 12.43 -2.53
N GLU A 119 18.11 11.53 -1.56
CA GLU A 119 19.24 11.03 -0.78
C GLU A 119 19.35 9.51 -0.80
N PRO A 120 20.41 8.96 -1.41
CA PRO A 120 21.38 9.65 -2.28
C PRO A 120 20.73 10.12 -3.60
N PRO A 121 21.35 11.06 -4.33
CA PRO A 121 20.84 11.50 -5.64
C PRO A 121 20.65 10.32 -6.58
N ILE A 122 19.52 10.30 -7.32
CA ILE A 122 19.28 9.28 -8.35
C ILE A 122 20.22 9.58 -9.52
N LYS A 123 21.01 8.57 -9.91
CA LYS A 123 21.90 8.70 -11.07
C LYS A 123 21.08 8.89 -12.35
N SER A 124 21.58 9.69 -13.28
CA SER A 124 20.88 10.00 -14.54
C SER A 124 20.64 8.76 -15.42
N ASP A 125 21.51 7.76 -15.32
CA ASP A 125 21.44 6.47 -16.03
C ASP A 125 20.66 5.38 -15.26
N CYS A 126 20.10 5.73 -14.10
CA CYS A 126 19.36 4.77 -13.29
C CYS A 126 18.13 4.25 -14.04
N ALA A 127 17.96 2.94 -14.05
CA ALA A 127 16.82 2.28 -14.69
C ALA A 127 15.46 2.81 -14.15
N ASN A 128 14.50 2.98 -15.06
CA ASN A 128 13.16 3.47 -14.76
C ASN A 128 13.09 4.94 -14.27
N HIS A 129 14.13 5.75 -14.51
CA HIS A 129 14.19 7.16 -14.14
C HIS A 129 13.80 8.11 -15.29
N ASP A 130 13.12 7.62 -16.29
CA ASP A 130 12.66 8.42 -17.43
C ASP A 130 11.58 9.43 -17.06
N PHE A 131 11.78 10.67 -17.41
CA PHE A 131 10.78 11.73 -17.23
C PHE A 131 9.57 11.54 -18.15
N THR A 132 8.40 11.89 -17.63
CA THR A 132 7.16 11.90 -18.41
C THR A 132 6.94 13.31 -18.96
N LYS A 133 6.85 13.42 -20.29
CA LYS A 133 6.50 14.70 -20.94
C LYS A 133 5.08 15.11 -20.53
N GLN A 134 4.94 16.30 -20.00
CA GLN A 134 3.65 16.89 -19.64
C GLN A 134 3.18 17.85 -20.75
N SER A 135 1.86 17.97 -20.93
CA SER A 135 1.32 19.01 -21.81
C SER A 135 1.51 20.40 -21.19
N THR A 136 1.56 21.42 -22.04
CA THR A 136 1.71 22.83 -21.61
C THR A 136 0.66 23.19 -20.54
N ASN A 137 -0.60 22.83 -20.73
CA ASN A 137 -1.66 23.10 -19.75
C ASN A 137 -1.43 22.44 -18.39
N VAL A 138 -0.82 21.24 -18.35
CA VAL A 138 -0.46 20.59 -17.09
C VAL A 138 0.67 21.34 -16.41
N VAL A 139 1.71 21.72 -17.15
CA VAL A 139 2.85 22.48 -16.63
C VAL A 139 2.38 23.83 -16.08
N GLU A 140 1.57 24.57 -16.84
CA GLU A 140 1.03 25.87 -16.40
C GLU A 140 0.18 25.73 -15.13
N ARG A 141 -0.69 24.71 -15.06
CA ARG A 141 -1.50 24.45 -13.85
C ARG A 141 -0.62 24.15 -12.64
N LEU A 142 0.42 23.33 -12.81
CA LEU A 142 1.31 22.99 -11.72
C LEU A 142 2.07 24.19 -11.15
N LYS A 143 2.34 25.24 -11.93
CA LYS A 143 2.99 26.47 -11.44
C LYS A 143 2.18 27.16 -10.31
N HIS A 144 0.86 26.97 -10.30
CA HIS A 144 -0.04 27.57 -9.31
C HIS A 144 -0.34 26.65 -8.11
N ILE A 145 0.12 25.39 -8.14
CA ILE A 145 -0.15 24.42 -7.06
C ILE A 145 1.09 24.34 -6.16
N LYS A 146 0.96 24.70 -4.90
CA LYS A 146 2.05 24.64 -3.92
C LYS A 146 2.29 23.20 -3.44
N PRO A 147 3.45 22.92 -2.80
CA PRO A 147 3.70 21.63 -2.15
C PRO A 147 2.55 21.23 -1.21
N GLY A 148 2.11 19.97 -1.32
CA GLY A 148 0.99 19.43 -0.54
C GLY A 148 -0.42 19.77 -1.04
N GLU A 149 -0.57 20.77 -1.90
CA GLU A 149 -1.86 21.19 -2.48
C GLU A 149 -2.26 20.31 -3.68
N ASN A 150 -3.51 20.48 -4.10
CA ASN A 150 -4.08 19.89 -5.31
C ASN A 150 -4.83 20.96 -6.12
N ALA A 151 -5.36 20.61 -7.28
CA ALA A 151 -6.06 21.57 -8.14
C ALA A 151 -7.38 22.14 -7.58
N TRP A 152 -7.89 21.59 -6.49
CA TRP A 152 -9.11 22.11 -5.82
C TRP A 152 -8.80 23.10 -4.70
N THR A 153 -7.62 23.01 -4.10
CA THR A 153 -7.19 23.85 -2.99
C THR A 153 -6.30 25.01 -3.45
N ALA A 154 -5.69 24.87 -4.65
CA ALA A 154 -4.85 25.90 -5.22
C ALA A 154 -5.67 27.05 -5.84
N ASP A 155 -5.14 28.26 -5.79
CA ASP A 155 -5.70 29.44 -6.48
C ASP A 155 -5.30 29.39 -7.96
N LEU A 156 -6.16 28.76 -8.77
CA LEU A 156 -5.94 28.61 -10.21
C LEU A 156 -6.60 29.74 -11.01
N PRO A 157 -5.91 30.32 -12.00
CA PRO A 157 -6.52 31.18 -13.01
C PRO A 157 -7.73 30.51 -13.66
N GLU A 158 -8.71 31.30 -14.10
CA GLU A 158 -9.99 30.79 -14.62
C GLU A 158 -9.80 29.81 -15.79
N ASN A 159 -8.90 30.11 -16.70
CA ASN A 159 -8.56 29.24 -17.85
C ASN A 159 -7.85 27.95 -17.48
N LEU A 160 -7.37 27.79 -16.24
CA LEU A 160 -6.69 26.60 -15.73
C LEU A 160 -7.55 25.81 -14.74
N LYS A 161 -8.68 26.35 -14.32
CA LYS A 161 -9.64 25.62 -13.46
C LYS A 161 -10.11 24.33 -14.10
N LEU A 162 -10.45 23.37 -13.25
CA LEU A 162 -10.95 22.07 -13.71
C LEU A 162 -12.48 22.15 -13.89
N ASN A 163 -12.93 21.88 -15.09
CA ASN A 163 -14.36 21.69 -15.37
C ASN A 163 -14.70 20.20 -15.30
N VAL A 164 -14.90 19.68 -14.09
CA VAL A 164 -15.22 18.27 -13.86
C VAL A 164 -16.66 18.15 -13.35
N LYS A 165 -17.46 17.39 -14.09
CA LYS A 165 -18.81 16.99 -13.65
C LYS A 165 -18.68 15.72 -12.78
N GLY A 166 -19.18 15.76 -11.55
CA GLY A 166 -19.19 14.61 -10.65
C GLY A 166 -18.22 14.73 -9.45
N ALA A 167 -17.79 13.59 -8.90
CA ALA A 167 -16.98 13.53 -7.70
C ALA A 167 -15.61 14.20 -7.87
N LYS A 168 -15.26 15.10 -6.94
CA LYS A 168 -13.96 15.77 -6.92
C LYS A 168 -12.91 14.83 -6.32
N LEU A 169 -12.02 14.29 -7.15
CA LEU A 169 -10.89 13.48 -6.68
C LEU A 169 -9.85 14.36 -5.96
N SER A 170 -9.66 14.14 -4.68
CA SER A 170 -8.70 14.89 -3.86
C SER A 170 -7.24 14.76 -4.34
N MET A 171 -6.96 13.75 -5.16
CA MET A 171 -5.63 13.48 -5.68
C MET A 171 -5.33 14.18 -7.02
N ILE A 172 -6.31 14.94 -7.58
CA ILE A 172 -6.15 15.56 -8.90
C ILE A 172 -5.08 16.66 -8.86
N TYR A 173 -4.05 16.55 -9.68
CA TYR A 173 -2.87 17.44 -9.71
C TYR A 173 -2.22 17.65 -8.34
N LYS A 174 -2.29 16.66 -7.45
CA LYS A 174 -1.75 16.78 -6.11
C LYS A 174 -0.22 16.69 -6.14
N ARG A 175 0.44 17.74 -5.60
CA ARG A 175 1.87 17.73 -5.33
C ARG A 175 2.17 17.01 -4.02
N LEU A 176 3.34 16.38 -3.93
CA LEU A 176 3.87 15.92 -2.65
C LEU A 176 4.15 17.10 -1.71
N ASP A 177 4.06 16.84 -0.42
CA ASP A 177 4.63 17.71 0.62
C ASP A 177 6.01 17.16 0.97
N PRO A 178 7.11 17.91 0.70
CA PRO A 178 8.47 17.39 0.86
C PRO A 178 8.80 16.99 2.29
N GLU A 179 8.16 17.62 3.29
CA GLU A 179 8.45 17.40 4.71
C GLU A 179 7.60 16.27 5.33
N LYS A 180 6.77 15.60 4.53
CA LYS A 180 5.89 14.52 4.98
C LYS A 180 6.15 13.22 4.21
N PRO A 181 5.74 12.06 4.76
CA PRO A 181 5.62 10.86 3.96
C PRO A 181 4.74 11.12 2.73
N ALA A 182 5.10 10.53 1.59
CA ALA A 182 4.24 10.58 0.41
C ALA A 182 2.86 9.97 0.74
N TYR A 183 1.81 10.50 0.16
CA TYR A 183 0.53 9.78 0.16
C TYR A 183 0.66 8.47 -0.63
N THR A 184 -0.29 7.56 -0.47
CA THR A 184 -0.25 6.24 -1.11
C THR A 184 0.06 6.33 -2.60
N ILE A 185 1.19 5.74 -3.02
CA ILE A 185 1.57 5.58 -4.41
C ILE A 185 0.69 4.50 -5.03
N THR A 186 -0.10 4.88 -6.03
CA THR A 186 -1.01 3.97 -6.75
C THR A 186 -0.44 3.57 -8.11
N GLY A 187 -0.91 2.46 -8.64
CA GLY A 187 -0.58 2.01 -10.00
C GLY A 187 -1.27 2.81 -11.10
N SER A 188 -2.27 3.63 -10.75
CA SER A 188 -2.93 4.54 -11.66
C SER A 188 -2.05 5.77 -11.95
N GLY A 189 -2.32 6.43 -13.03
CA GLY A 189 -1.66 7.67 -13.42
C GLY A 189 -1.92 7.94 -14.89
N GLY A 190 -2.52 9.07 -15.15
CA GLY A 190 -2.84 9.62 -16.46
C GLY A 190 -3.53 10.95 -16.24
N GLY A 191 -3.33 11.93 -17.12
CA GLY A 191 -3.88 13.26 -16.92
C GLY A 191 -3.52 13.83 -15.55
N GLY A 192 -4.51 14.29 -14.81
CA GLY A 192 -4.32 14.90 -13.48
C GLY A 192 -4.09 13.95 -12.31
N THR A 193 -4.12 12.62 -12.51
CA THR A 193 -4.01 11.64 -11.42
C THR A 193 -2.60 11.13 -11.17
N HIS A 194 -1.58 11.73 -11.80
CA HIS A 194 -0.18 11.48 -11.47
C HIS A 194 0.16 11.96 -10.06
N VAL A 195 1.19 11.35 -9.47
CA VAL A 195 1.89 11.92 -8.31
C VAL A 195 2.86 12.98 -8.83
N TYR A 196 2.72 14.22 -8.36
CA TYR A 196 3.53 15.33 -8.84
C TYR A 196 4.61 15.71 -7.84
N HIS A 197 5.78 16.07 -8.40
CA HIS A 197 6.92 16.57 -7.63
C HIS A 197 6.55 17.87 -6.90
N TRP A 198 7.12 18.12 -5.72
CA TRP A 198 6.76 19.26 -4.86
C TRP A 198 7.20 20.62 -5.42
N ILE A 199 8.30 20.69 -6.21
CA ILE A 199 8.80 21.93 -6.82
C ILE A 199 8.70 21.87 -8.36
N GLU A 200 9.22 20.78 -8.97
CA GLU A 200 9.26 20.65 -10.40
C GLU A 200 7.86 20.44 -11.00
N ASN A 201 7.60 21.06 -12.15
CA ASN A 201 6.27 20.99 -12.80
C ASN A 201 6.12 19.71 -13.62
N ARG A 202 6.33 18.55 -12.97
CA ARG A 202 6.31 17.22 -13.57
C ARG A 202 5.76 16.14 -12.65
N ALA A 203 5.31 15.06 -13.24
CA ALA A 203 5.05 13.84 -12.50
C ALA A 203 6.37 13.21 -12.02
N LEU A 204 6.29 12.45 -10.94
CA LEU A 204 7.41 11.61 -10.50
C LEU A 204 7.76 10.57 -11.57
N THR A 205 9.05 10.28 -11.72
CA THR A 205 9.53 9.12 -12.46
C THR A 205 9.14 7.82 -11.77
N ASN A 206 9.26 6.71 -12.46
CA ASN A 206 9.00 5.41 -11.85
C ASN A 206 10.05 5.06 -10.78
N ARG A 207 11.31 5.49 -10.95
CA ARG A 207 12.36 5.31 -9.93
C ARG A 207 12.07 6.10 -8.66
N GLU A 208 11.64 7.35 -8.76
CA GLU A 208 11.22 8.13 -7.60
C GLU A 208 10.05 7.48 -6.86
N ARG A 209 9.07 6.95 -7.60
CA ARG A 209 7.94 6.18 -7.02
C ARG A 209 8.43 4.89 -6.36
N ALA A 210 9.39 4.18 -6.96
CA ALA A 210 9.96 2.94 -6.43
C ALA A 210 10.70 3.19 -5.11
N ARG A 211 11.46 4.28 -4.99
CA ARG A 211 12.10 4.68 -3.73
C ARG A 211 11.09 4.96 -2.61
N LEU A 212 9.94 5.57 -2.92
CA LEU A 212 8.86 5.76 -1.95
C LEU A 212 8.21 4.44 -1.51
N GLN A 213 8.35 3.38 -2.29
CA GLN A 213 8.00 1.99 -1.95
C GLN A 213 9.20 1.20 -1.42
N THR A 214 10.30 1.88 -1.12
CA THR A 214 11.55 1.32 -0.58
C THR A 214 12.18 0.23 -1.47
N PHE A 215 11.95 0.26 -2.78
CA PHE A 215 12.72 -0.55 -3.72
C PHE A 215 14.15 0.00 -3.85
N PRO A 216 15.16 -0.87 -3.84
CA PRO A 216 16.54 -0.43 -4.08
C PRO A 216 16.72 0.03 -5.54
N ASP A 217 17.73 0.88 -5.77
CA ASP A 217 17.92 1.48 -7.10
C ASP A 217 18.41 0.51 -8.17
N ASP A 218 18.99 -0.59 -7.77
CA ASP A 218 19.43 -1.68 -8.67
C ASP A 218 18.28 -2.63 -9.06
N PHE A 219 17.11 -2.53 -8.41
CA PHE A 219 15.95 -3.31 -8.82
C PHE A 219 15.35 -2.78 -10.13
N ILE A 220 15.43 -3.56 -11.19
CA ILE A 220 14.95 -3.18 -12.53
C ILE A 220 13.53 -3.68 -12.75
N PHE A 221 12.61 -2.76 -13.04
CA PHE A 221 11.26 -3.11 -13.49
C PHE A 221 11.24 -3.21 -15.00
N HIS A 222 10.57 -4.25 -15.51
CA HIS A 222 10.44 -4.49 -16.95
C HIS A 222 9.03 -4.18 -17.46
N GLY A 223 8.95 -3.71 -18.71
CA GLY A 223 7.71 -3.40 -19.39
C GLY A 223 7.58 -1.92 -19.76
N SER A 224 6.41 -1.54 -20.27
CA SER A 224 6.14 -0.14 -20.59
C SER A 224 6.15 0.74 -19.34
N LYS A 225 6.40 2.04 -19.51
CA LYS A 225 6.39 3.03 -18.42
C LYS A 225 5.10 2.94 -17.56
N GLU A 226 3.97 2.66 -18.20
CA GLU A 226 2.69 2.47 -17.52
C GLU A 226 2.62 1.14 -16.76
N SER A 227 3.10 0.06 -17.35
CA SER A 227 3.19 -1.26 -16.68
C SER A 227 4.07 -1.19 -15.44
N VAL A 228 5.24 -0.57 -15.55
CA VAL A 228 6.17 -0.36 -14.41
C VAL A 228 5.50 0.45 -13.31
N ARG A 229 4.81 1.55 -13.65
CA ARG A 229 4.06 2.35 -12.67
C ARG A 229 3.01 1.51 -11.94
N ARG A 230 2.31 0.63 -12.66
CA ARG A 230 1.32 -0.29 -12.08
C ARG A 230 1.98 -1.29 -11.14
N GLN A 231 3.09 -1.90 -11.52
CA GLN A 231 3.85 -2.83 -10.68
C GLN A 231 4.25 -2.18 -9.36
N ILE A 232 4.83 -0.97 -9.41
CA ILE A 232 5.25 -0.22 -8.23
C ILE A 232 4.06 0.11 -7.32
N GLY A 233 2.96 0.61 -7.90
CA GLY A 233 1.79 1.02 -7.12
C GLY A 233 1.01 -0.14 -6.49
N MET A 234 1.08 -1.33 -7.08
CA MET A 234 0.47 -2.56 -6.55
C MET A 234 1.33 -3.25 -5.50
N ALA A 235 2.62 -2.96 -5.45
CA ALA A 235 3.52 -3.57 -4.48
C ALA A 235 3.22 -3.14 -3.04
N VAL A 236 3.59 -3.98 -2.09
CA VAL A 236 3.76 -3.61 -0.68
C VAL A 236 5.18 -3.05 -0.53
N PRO A 237 5.42 -2.02 0.30
CA PRO A 237 6.76 -1.48 0.51
C PRO A 237 7.75 -2.56 0.94
N VAL A 238 8.91 -2.62 0.29
CA VAL A 238 9.89 -3.71 0.47
C VAL A 238 10.37 -3.81 1.92
N ASP A 239 10.75 -2.68 2.53
CA ASP A 239 11.19 -2.66 3.92
C ASP A 239 10.05 -3.00 4.89
N GLY A 240 8.81 -2.63 4.56
CA GLY A 240 7.64 -2.99 5.35
C GLY A 240 7.39 -4.50 5.37
N VAL A 241 7.48 -5.15 4.20
CA VAL A 241 7.36 -6.62 4.08
C VAL A 241 8.53 -7.32 4.79
N ARG A 242 9.75 -6.79 4.66
CA ARG A 242 10.93 -7.34 5.34
C ARG A 242 10.73 -7.42 6.84
N ILE A 243 10.26 -6.36 7.49
CA ILE A 243 10.00 -6.35 8.94
C ILE A 243 9.01 -7.45 9.34
N ILE A 244 7.95 -7.64 8.56
CA ILE A 244 6.93 -8.65 8.85
C ILE A 244 7.48 -10.06 8.63
N LEU A 245 8.21 -10.30 7.53
CA LEU A 245 8.81 -11.61 7.25
C LEU A 245 9.89 -11.97 8.27
N GLU A 246 10.72 -11.02 8.71
CA GLU A 246 11.68 -11.23 9.79
C GLU A 246 10.97 -11.62 11.09
N ALA A 247 9.83 -11.01 11.42
CA ALA A 247 9.05 -11.39 12.60
C ALA A 247 8.43 -12.79 12.45
N ILE A 248 8.01 -13.19 11.24
CA ILE A 248 7.58 -14.57 10.96
C ILE A 248 8.74 -15.55 11.18
N LEU A 249 9.92 -15.27 10.61
CA LEU A 249 11.10 -16.11 10.79
C LEU A 249 11.49 -16.25 12.27
N LYS A 250 11.48 -15.14 13.03
CA LYS A 250 11.72 -15.15 14.49
C LYS A 250 10.69 -16.01 15.23
N THR A 251 9.42 -15.96 14.81
CA THR A 251 8.36 -16.82 15.38
C THR A 251 8.68 -18.30 15.16
N PHE A 252 9.10 -18.70 13.96
CA PHE A 252 9.49 -20.08 13.65
C PHE A 252 10.77 -20.51 14.38
N ALA A 253 11.69 -19.59 14.60
CA ALA A 253 12.94 -19.84 15.35
C ALA A 253 12.77 -19.74 16.86
N ASN A 254 11.56 -19.49 17.37
CA ASN A 254 11.26 -19.23 18.78
C ASN A 254 12.12 -18.10 19.39
N VAL A 255 12.46 -17.09 18.59
CA VAL A 255 13.21 -15.89 19.00
C VAL A 255 12.23 -14.80 19.41
N LYS A 256 12.38 -14.27 20.62
CA LYS A 256 11.55 -13.17 21.14
C LYS A 256 11.84 -11.86 20.39
N TYR A 257 10.78 -11.08 20.16
CA TYR A 257 10.86 -9.72 19.62
C TYR A 257 9.77 -8.84 20.25
N GLU A 258 9.96 -7.52 20.21
CA GLU A 258 8.97 -6.57 20.72
C GLU A 258 7.71 -6.60 19.86
N THR A 259 6.55 -6.59 20.51
CA THR A 259 5.25 -6.77 19.85
C THR A 259 4.22 -5.77 20.32
N ILE A 260 3.20 -5.55 19.50
CA ILE A 260 1.98 -4.77 19.82
C ILE A 260 0.73 -5.62 19.65
N LYS A 261 -0.38 -5.15 20.21
CA LYS A 261 -1.70 -5.76 19.98
C LYS A 261 -2.24 -5.42 18.59
N SER A 262 -3.08 -6.28 18.04
CA SER A 262 -3.80 -6.01 16.80
C SER A 262 -4.75 -4.82 16.95
N ASN A 263 -4.87 -4.03 15.88
CA ASN A 263 -5.86 -2.94 15.74
C ASN A 263 -6.95 -3.29 14.71
N SER A 264 -7.11 -4.57 14.34
CA SER A 264 -8.07 -4.98 13.31
C SER A 264 -9.54 -4.85 13.74
N GLY A 265 -9.80 -4.57 15.03
CA GLY A 265 -11.16 -4.51 15.59
C GLY A 265 -11.90 -5.85 15.62
N ILE A 266 -11.26 -6.93 15.20
CA ILE A 266 -11.77 -8.30 15.29
C ILE A 266 -11.06 -8.94 16.48
N GLU A 267 -11.75 -9.06 17.61
CA GLU A 267 -11.26 -9.84 18.74
C GLU A 267 -11.04 -11.27 18.25
N GLN A 268 -9.83 -11.76 18.39
CA GLN A 268 -9.45 -13.11 17.98
C GLN A 268 -10.22 -14.19 18.76
N ASP A 269 -10.82 -13.81 19.88
CA ASP A 269 -11.56 -14.73 20.77
C ASP A 269 -13.09 -14.74 20.56
N SER A 270 -13.67 -13.77 19.84
CA SER A 270 -15.13 -13.71 19.61
C SER A 270 -15.63 -14.65 18.51
N LEU A 271 -14.75 -15.38 17.82
CA LEU A 271 -15.12 -16.44 16.88
C LEU A 271 -15.47 -17.78 17.57
N PHE A 272 -15.38 -17.85 18.90
CA PHE A 272 -15.69 -19.05 19.68
C PHE A 272 -17.12 -19.11 20.23
N LEU A 273 -17.98 -18.11 19.94
CA LEU A 273 -19.34 -18.06 20.46
C LEU A 273 -20.40 -18.01 19.36
N LEU A 274 -20.38 -18.96 18.46
CA LEU A 274 -21.53 -19.35 17.62
C LEU A 274 -21.43 -20.87 17.38
N ASP A 275 -21.79 -21.64 18.37
CA ASP A 275 -22.32 -22.99 18.22
C ASP A 275 -23.81 -22.92 17.85
#